data_00d9504f4b7daba88328a496ff52dbaf
#
_entry.id   00d9504f4b7daba88328a496ff52dbaf
#
_cell.length_a   1.000
_cell.length_b   1.000
_cell.length_c   1.000
_cell.angle_alpha   90.00
_cell.angle_beta   90.00
_cell.angle_gamma   90.00
#
_symmetry.space_group_name_H-M   'P 1'
#
loop_
_entity.id
_entity.type
_entity.pdbx_description
1 polymer ?
#
loop_
_entity_poly.entity_id
_entity_poly.type
_entity_poly.pdbx_seq_one_letter_code
_entity_poly.pdbx_strand_id
1 'polypeptide(L)'
;MSRILVTGINSPLGQAVGRKLQVEGHRVVGTLRSSKIKLQGLPADELIALDLDNRESFTNIKGSYDAFVHLACISLGMPEDLMKTTGLGTLHLVNRAVSLGIKRIIHISGMDAYGKITVPRVNENTKPDYQNPYGVAKWAAESYVVGASELIDGVSIRSPAIAGAKHVRHFLARTLQKMLNGDPIVEASNKDFYFNNIVHENVLSNFIFKLLSQSEFPKSQAVVVGSIEPMRLEEIIKYLATVTKFQGELVWANSSTGPFSIDFSSSLTYGYEPITVIETLKLWTKELGLDNS
;
A
#
# COMPACT_ATOMS: atom_id res chain seq x y z
N MET A 1 -14.95 -9.15 -18.63
CA MET A 1 -13.60 -9.72 -18.41
C MET A 1 -12.59 -8.73 -18.94
N SER A 2 -11.74 -8.14 -18.08
CA SER A 2 -10.74 -7.15 -18.46
C SER A 2 -9.34 -7.75 -18.32
N ARG A 3 -8.37 -7.24 -19.10
CA ARG A 3 -6.95 -7.63 -18.99
C ARG A 3 -6.20 -6.53 -18.24
N ILE A 4 -5.68 -6.84 -17.07
CA ILE A 4 -5.12 -5.86 -16.11
C ILE A 4 -3.65 -6.17 -15.87
N LEU A 5 -2.79 -5.16 -16.05
CA LEU A 5 -1.39 -5.25 -15.67
C LEU A 5 -1.24 -4.91 -14.18
N VAL A 6 -0.57 -5.79 -13.43
CA VAL A 6 -0.25 -5.58 -12.00
C VAL A 6 1.26 -5.61 -11.82
N THR A 7 1.86 -4.45 -11.54
CA THR A 7 3.30 -4.41 -11.22
C THR A 7 3.53 -4.80 -9.76
N GLY A 8 4.65 -5.48 -9.49
CA GLY A 8 4.94 -5.96 -8.13
C GLY A 8 4.04 -7.10 -7.66
N ILE A 9 3.60 -7.96 -8.59
CA ILE A 9 2.70 -9.11 -8.31
C ILE A 9 3.23 -10.06 -7.23
N ASN A 10 4.54 -10.12 -7.04
CA ASN A 10 5.18 -10.94 -6.00
C ASN A 10 5.19 -10.31 -4.61
N SER A 11 4.81 -9.03 -4.47
CA SER A 11 4.63 -8.39 -3.16
C SER A 11 3.39 -8.94 -2.45
N PRO A 12 3.29 -8.84 -1.10
CA PRO A 12 2.09 -9.24 -0.38
C PRO A 12 0.81 -8.62 -0.96
N LEU A 13 0.76 -7.29 -1.08
CA LEU A 13 -0.39 -6.59 -1.67
C LEU A 13 -0.62 -6.99 -3.14
N GLY A 14 0.46 -7.17 -3.93
CA GLY A 14 0.34 -7.63 -5.32
C GLY A 14 -0.36 -8.98 -5.43
N GLN A 15 -0.04 -9.90 -4.51
CA GLN A 15 -0.71 -11.20 -4.44
C GLN A 15 -2.19 -11.08 -4.01
N ALA A 16 -2.51 -10.21 -3.04
CA ALA A 16 -3.89 -9.97 -2.62
C ALA A 16 -4.72 -9.37 -3.77
N VAL A 17 -4.18 -8.35 -4.45
CA VAL A 17 -4.83 -7.72 -5.62
C VAL A 17 -4.99 -8.73 -6.77
N GLY A 18 -3.95 -9.50 -7.10
CA GLY A 18 -4.01 -10.50 -8.16
C GLY A 18 -5.09 -11.54 -7.90
N ARG A 19 -5.14 -12.11 -6.67
CA ARG A 19 -6.20 -13.05 -6.27
C ARG A 19 -7.60 -12.44 -6.38
N LYS A 20 -7.77 -11.20 -5.89
CA LYS A 20 -9.05 -10.50 -5.98
C LYS A 20 -9.49 -10.35 -7.44
N LEU A 21 -8.61 -9.87 -8.31
CA LEU A 21 -8.92 -9.67 -9.72
C LEU A 21 -9.26 -10.98 -10.46
N GLN A 22 -8.55 -12.08 -10.17
CA GLN A 22 -8.85 -13.39 -10.76
C GLN A 22 -10.19 -13.95 -10.28
N VAL A 23 -10.52 -13.82 -8.98
CA VAL A 23 -11.83 -14.22 -8.43
C VAL A 23 -12.98 -13.45 -9.08
N GLU A 24 -12.76 -12.20 -9.42
CA GLU A 24 -13.74 -11.35 -10.12
C GLU A 24 -13.75 -11.54 -11.66
N GLY A 25 -13.03 -12.56 -12.15
CA GLY A 25 -13.04 -12.96 -13.55
C GLY A 25 -12.19 -12.09 -14.48
N HIS A 26 -11.25 -11.33 -13.98
CA HIS A 26 -10.28 -10.57 -14.78
C HIS A 26 -9.05 -11.41 -15.11
N ARG A 27 -8.44 -11.14 -16.28
CA ARG A 27 -7.14 -11.68 -16.64
C ARG A 27 -6.01 -10.81 -16.07
N VAL A 28 -5.17 -11.39 -15.26
CA VAL A 28 -4.07 -10.69 -14.56
C VAL A 28 -2.75 -10.94 -15.27
N VAL A 29 -2.09 -9.87 -15.70
CA VAL A 29 -0.70 -9.90 -16.19
C VAL A 29 0.18 -9.31 -15.11
N GLY A 30 0.95 -10.17 -14.44
CA GLY A 30 1.88 -9.77 -13.38
C GLY A 30 3.23 -9.33 -13.93
N THR A 31 3.89 -8.38 -13.27
CA THR A 31 5.28 -8.07 -13.61
C THR A 31 6.25 -8.44 -12.49
N LEU A 32 7.44 -8.88 -12.89
CA LEU A 32 8.56 -9.23 -12.02
C LEU A 32 9.84 -8.57 -12.53
N ARG A 33 10.73 -8.18 -11.63
CA ARG A 33 12.03 -7.60 -12.02
C ARG A 33 12.88 -8.55 -12.86
N SER A 34 12.75 -9.86 -12.65
CA SER A 34 13.53 -10.88 -13.34
C SER A 34 12.63 -11.94 -13.95
N SER A 35 12.90 -12.32 -15.20
CA SER A 35 12.24 -13.44 -15.90
C SER A 35 12.56 -14.82 -15.31
N LYS A 36 13.53 -14.92 -14.39
CA LYS A 36 13.91 -16.18 -13.73
C LYS A 36 12.88 -16.65 -12.68
N ILE A 37 11.95 -15.79 -12.25
CA ILE A 37 10.91 -16.15 -11.32
C ILE A 37 9.77 -16.85 -12.07
N LYS A 38 9.39 -18.04 -11.60
CA LYS A 38 8.33 -18.84 -12.22
C LYS A 38 6.95 -18.38 -11.80
N LEU A 39 5.95 -18.59 -12.65
CA LEU A 39 4.53 -18.28 -12.41
C LEU A 39 3.95 -19.06 -11.22
N GLN A 40 4.54 -20.19 -10.87
CA GLN A 40 4.01 -21.11 -9.87
C GLN A 40 3.79 -20.42 -8.51
N GLY A 41 2.53 -20.39 -8.08
CA GLY A 41 2.11 -19.80 -6.81
C GLY A 41 1.84 -18.30 -6.83
N LEU A 42 2.00 -17.61 -7.97
CA LEU A 42 1.60 -16.21 -8.11
C LEU A 42 0.20 -16.11 -8.75
N PRO A 43 -0.65 -15.19 -8.26
CA PRO A 43 -2.00 -14.98 -8.79
C PRO A 43 -1.95 -14.12 -10.07
N ALA A 44 -1.42 -14.68 -11.13
CA ALA A 44 -1.34 -14.06 -12.44
C ALA A 44 -1.50 -15.13 -13.52
N ASP A 45 -2.14 -14.78 -14.62
CA ASP A 45 -2.34 -15.64 -15.79
C ASP A 45 -1.14 -15.58 -16.75
N GLU A 46 -0.39 -14.49 -16.67
CA GLU A 46 0.79 -14.22 -17.49
C GLU A 46 1.81 -13.43 -16.66
N LEU A 47 3.10 -13.63 -16.90
CA LEU A 47 4.18 -12.85 -16.30
C LEU A 47 5.02 -12.14 -17.35
N ILE A 48 5.36 -10.89 -17.07
CA ILE A 48 6.26 -10.05 -17.86
C ILE A 48 7.46 -9.64 -17.02
N ALA A 49 8.66 -9.74 -17.60
CA ALA A 49 9.85 -9.17 -17.00
C ALA A 49 9.82 -7.64 -17.15
N LEU A 50 9.79 -6.93 -16.02
CA LEU A 50 9.81 -5.47 -15.95
C LEU A 50 10.74 -5.02 -14.83
N ASP A 51 11.85 -4.42 -15.17
CA ASP A 51 12.74 -3.73 -14.25
C ASP A 51 12.50 -2.23 -14.36
N LEU A 52 12.01 -1.61 -13.28
CA LEU A 52 11.71 -0.18 -13.25
C LEU A 52 12.97 0.70 -13.43
N ASP A 53 14.15 0.15 -13.18
CA ASP A 53 15.44 0.84 -13.39
C ASP A 53 15.93 0.75 -14.83
N ASN A 54 15.36 -0.14 -15.63
CA ASN A 54 15.73 -0.36 -17.02
C ASN A 54 14.61 0.09 -17.97
N ARG A 55 14.81 1.26 -18.59
CA ARG A 55 13.85 1.84 -19.52
C ARG A 55 13.48 0.91 -20.69
N GLU A 56 14.41 0.10 -21.17
CA GLU A 56 14.15 -0.83 -22.29
C GLU A 56 13.15 -1.93 -21.90
N SER A 57 13.14 -2.34 -20.62
CA SER A 57 12.26 -3.39 -20.12
C SER A 57 10.77 -3.06 -20.28
N PHE A 58 10.40 -1.78 -20.36
CA PHE A 58 9.02 -1.35 -20.59
C PHE A 58 8.49 -1.74 -21.97
N THR A 59 9.37 -2.00 -22.93
CA THR A 59 9.00 -2.54 -24.26
C THR A 59 8.41 -3.96 -24.19
N ASN A 60 8.64 -4.69 -23.09
CA ASN A 60 8.05 -6.00 -22.84
C ASN A 60 6.55 -5.91 -22.55
N ILE A 61 6.04 -4.76 -22.11
CA ILE A 61 4.60 -4.53 -21.93
C ILE A 61 4.00 -4.33 -23.32
N LYS A 62 3.37 -5.39 -23.89
CA LYS A 62 2.85 -5.41 -25.26
C LYS A 62 1.38 -5.83 -25.27
N GLY A 63 0.68 -5.42 -26.32
CA GLY A 63 -0.74 -5.73 -26.51
C GLY A 63 -1.65 -4.73 -25.80
N SER A 64 -2.93 -5.06 -25.73
CA SER A 64 -3.96 -4.22 -25.11
C SER A 64 -4.17 -4.57 -23.64
N TYR A 65 -4.43 -3.57 -22.84
CA TYR A 65 -4.83 -3.69 -21.45
C TYR A 65 -5.96 -2.71 -21.18
N ASP A 66 -6.85 -3.05 -20.26
CA ASP A 66 -7.94 -2.17 -19.85
C ASP A 66 -7.48 -1.19 -18.77
N ALA A 67 -6.57 -1.63 -17.89
CA ALA A 67 -6.02 -0.79 -16.83
C ALA A 67 -4.66 -1.31 -16.33
N PHE A 68 -3.93 -0.42 -15.63
CA PHE A 68 -2.73 -0.76 -14.88
C PHE A 68 -2.96 -0.57 -13.38
N VAL A 69 -2.45 -1.50 -12.57
CA VAL A 69 -2.33 -1.38 -11.11
C VAL A 69 -0.85 -1.38 -10.76
N HIS A 70 -0.35 -0.24 -10.30
CA HIS A 70 1.07 -0.02 -10.04
C HIS A 70 1.38 -0.11 -8.55
N LEU A 71 1.97 -1.24 -8.13
CA LEU A 71 2.33 -1.53 -6.73
C LEU A 71 3.85 -1.63 -6.52
N ALA A 72 4.62 -1.76 -7.62
CA ALA A 72 6.06 -1.95 -7.53
C ALA A 72 6.77 -0.66 -7.11
N CYS A 73 7.59 -0.77 -6.07
CA CYS A 73 8.50 0.28 -5.62
C CYS A 73 9.65 -0.35 -4.82
N ILE A 74 10.67 0.43 -4.50
CA ILE A 74 11.64 0.11 -3.45
C ILE A 74 11.47 1.09 -2.30
N SER A 75 11.65 0.63 -1.06
CA SER A 75 11.54 1.46 0.15
C SER A 75 12.87 1.60 0.90
N LEU A 76 13.90 0.89 0.44
CA LEU A 76 15.25 0.91 1.00
C LEU A 76 16.25 1.06 -0.13
N GLY A 77 17.28 1.85 0.07
CA GLY A 77 18.33 2.13 -0.90
C GLY A 77 18.91 3.53 -0.72
N MET A 78 19.89 3.89 -1.52
CA MET A 78 20.38 5.25 -1.59
C MET A 78 19.29 6.18 -2.17
N PRO A 79 19.30 7.48 -1.84
CA PRO A 79 18.31 8.43 -2.39
C PRO A 79 18.18 8.38 -3.91
N GLU A 80 19.28 8.17 -4.61
CA GLU A 80 19.34 8.03 -6.07
C GLU A 80 18.58 6.79 -6.55
N ASP A 81 18.79 5.63 -5.90
CA ASP A 81 18.10 4.38 -6.24
C ASP A 81 16.59 4.51 -6.00
N LEU A 82 16.19 5.12 -4.87
CA LEU A 82 14.80 5.37 -4.55
C LEU A 82 14.13 6.23 -5.62
N MET A 83 14.78 7.31 -6.05
CA MET A 83 14.26 8.19 -7.09
C MET A 83 14.22 7.48 -8.45
N LYS A 84 15.29 6.76 -8.81
CA LYS A 84 15.40 6.04 -10.08
C LYS A 84 14.32 4.98 -10.21
N THR A 85 14.18 4.10 -9.21
CA THR A 85 13.23 2.97 -9.27
C THR A 85 11.79 3.45 -9.04
N THR A 86 11.55 4.18 -7.95
CA THR A 86 10.18 4.54 -7.55
C THR A 86 9.67 5.76 -8.32
N GLY A 87 10.44 6.84 -8.39
CA GLY A 87 10.05 8.05 -9.10
C GLY A 87 10.06 7.88 -10.62
N LEU A 88 11.24 7.76 -11.21
CA LEU A 88 11.41 7.70 -12.68
C LEU A 88 10.83 6.41 -13.27
N GLY A 89 10.94 5.27 -12.56
CA GLY A 89 10.30 4.03 -12.99
C GLY A 89 8.79 4.17 -13.14
N THR A 90 8.13 4.89 -12.24
CA THR A 90 6.70 5.21 -12.36
C THR A 90 6.42 6.12 -13.56
N LEU A 91 7.23 7.16 -13.79
CA LEU A 91 7.12 8.01 -14.99
C LEU A 91 7.20 7.16 -16.28
N HIS A 92 8.15 6.24 -16.37
CA HIS A 92 8.29 5.38 -17.55
C HIS A 92 7.07 4.47 -17.73
N LEU A 93 6.48 3.97 -16.63
CA LEU A 93 5.27 3.15 -16.67
C LEU A 93 4.07 3.98 -17.16
N VAL A 94 3.90 5.20 -16.64
CA VAL A 94 2.83 6.12 -17.09
C VAL A 94 2.98 6.42 -18.59
N ASN A 95 4.17 6.77 -19.04
CA ASN A 95 4.44 7.01 -20.46
C ASN A 95 4.13 5.77 -21.32
N ARG A 96 4.46 4.57 -20.81
CA ARG A 96 4.13 3.32 -21.50
C ARG A 96 2.62 3.09 -21.54
N ALA A 97 1.91 3.34 -20.44
CA ALA A 97 0.45 3.24 -20.38
C ALA A 97 -0.21 4.17 -21.42
N VAL A 98 0.19 5.44 -21.47
CA VAL A 98 -0.28 6.41 -22.46
C VAL A 98 -0.01 5.93 -23.88
N SER A 99 1.21 5.46 -24.18
CA SER A 99 1.58 4.97 -25.53
C SER A 99 0.78 3.76 -25.98
N LEU A 100 0.23 2.98 -25.05
CA LEU A 100 -0.63 1.82 -25.32
C LEU A 100 -2.13 2.18 -25.31
N GLY A 101 -2.49 3.45 -25.08
CA GLY A 101 -3.88 3.90 -25.02
C GLY A 101 -4.64 3.37 -23.80
N ILE A 102 -3.92 3.05 -22.71
CA ILE A 102 -4.53 2.59 -21.46
C ILE A 102 -5.38 3.73 -20.89
N LYS A 103 -6.59 3.39 -20.44
CA LYS A 103 -7.55 4.40 -19.96
C LYS A 103 -7.39 4.72 -18.48
N ARG A 104 -6.85 3.78 -17.67
CA ARG A 104 -6.86 3.89 -16.22
C ARG A 104 -5.58 3.35 -15.59
N ILE A 105 -5.02 4.10 -14.64
CA ILE A 105 -3.89 3.67 -13.81
C ILE A 105 -4.21 3.91 -12.34
N ILE A 106 -4.07 2.87 -11.50
CA ILE A 106 -4.18 2.94 -10.05
C ILE A 106 -2.79 2.71 -9.47
N HIS A 107 -2.30 3.68 -8.72
CA HIS A 107 -0.99 3.62 -8.07
C HIS A 107 -1.14 3.53 -6.55
N ILE A 108 -0.35 2.68 -5.91
CA ILE A 108 -0.23 2.67 -4.45
C ILE A 108 0.93 3.57 -4.03
N SER A 109 0.56 4.70 -3.47
CA SER A 109 1.44 5.59 -2.73
C SER A 109 1.47 5.17 -1.24
N GLY A 110 1.94 6.03 -0.37
CA GLY A 110 2.00 5.77 1.07
C GLY A 110 1.96 7.06 1.87
N MET A 111 1.84 6.92 3.20
CA MET A 111 1.88 8.06 4.11
C MET A 111 3.23 8.80 4.07
N ASP A 112 4.30 8.11 3.65
CA ASP A 112 5.62 8.73 3.45
C ASP A 112 5.60 9.86 2.41
N ALA A 113 4.63 9.89 1.50
CA ALA A 113 4.45 11.00 0.54
C ALA A 113 4.14 12.34 1.22
N TYR A 114 3.67 12.34 2.47
CA TYR A 114 3.50 13.55 3.27
C TYR A 114 4.82 14.03 3.92
N GLY A 115 5.85 13.17 3.99
CA GLY A 115 7.04 13.45 4.74
C GLY A 115 6.77 13.54 6.25
N LYS A 116 7.23 14.61 6.93
CA LYS A 116 6.95 14.82 8.34
C LYS A 116 5.53 15.35 8.55
N ILE A 117 4.69 14.55 9.18
CA ILE A 117 3.33 14.94 9.52
C ILE A 117 3.34 15.70 10.85
N THR A 118 2.90 16.97 10.82
CA THR A 118 2.85 17.86 11.98
C THR A 118 1.44 18.27 12.37
N VAL A 119 0.44 17.82 11.62
CA VAL A 119 -0.98 18.10 11.86
C VAL A 119 -1.66 16.91 12.53
N PRO A 120 -2.66 17.12 13.41
CA PRO A 120 -3.31 16.03 14.13
C PRO A 120 -4.25 15.19 13.26
N ARG A 121 -4.63 15.69 12.09
CA ARG A 121 -5.49 15.00 11.13
C ARG A 121 -5.01 15.22 9.72
N VAL A 122 -4.84 14.14 8.97
CA VAL A 122 -4.27 14.11 7.63
C VAL A 122 -5.32 13.68 6.63
N ASN A 123 -5.37 14.38 5.51
CA ASN A 123 -6.16 13.99 4.34
C ASN A 123 -5.35 14.26 3.05
N GLU A 124 -5.94 14.02 1.89
CA GLU A 124 -5.29 14.20 0.59
C GLU A 124 -4.78 15.63 0.34
N ASN A 125 -5.39 16.64 0.97
CA ASN A 125 -5.03 18.06 0.83
C ASN A 125 -3.94 18.51 1.80
N THR A 126 -3.52 17.65 2.73
CA THR A 126 -2.45 17.97 3.68
C THR A 126 -1.15 18.22 2.92
N LYS A 127 -0.54 19.37 3.16
CA LYS A 127 0.71 19.77 2.49
C LYS A 127 1.86 18.87 2.95
N PRO A 128 2.65 18.33 2.02
CA PRO A 128 3.83 17.53 2.35
C PRO A 128 4.95 18.38 2.96
N ASP A 129 5.71 17.76 3.88
CA ASP A 129 6.96 18.29 4.42
C ASP A 129 8.09 17.27 4.13
N TYR A 130 8.82 17.48 3.06
CA TYR A 130 9.76 16.50 2.50
C TYR A 130 11.08 16.49 3.25
N GLN A 131 11.25 15.52 4.14
CA GLN A 131 12.51 15.31 4.87
C GLN A 131 13.15 13.93 4.61
N ASN A 132 12.47 13.07 3.87
CA ASN A 132 12.82 11.66 3.69
C ASN A 132 12.92 11.34 2.20
N PRO A 133 14.06 10.84 1.69
CA PRO A 133 14.25 10.53 0.28
C PRO A 133 13.22 9.56 -0.30
N TYR A 134 12.76 8.59 0.49
CA TYR A 134 11.69 7.68 0.07
C TYR A 134 10.37 8.42 -0.14
N GLY A 135 10.00 9.30 0.79
CA GLY A 135 8.81 10.14 0.66
C GLY A 135 8.85 11.03 -0.58
N VAL A 136 10.00 11.63 -0.88
CA VAL A 136 10.21 12.42 -2.11
C VAL A 136 10.00 11.56 -3.36
N ALA A 137 10.57 10.34 -3.40
CA ALA A 137 10.40 9.43 -4.54
C ALA A 137 8.95 8.97 -4.71
N LYS A 138 8.23 8.70 -3.61
CA LYS A 138 6.80 8.36 -3.62
C LYS A 138 5.95 9.52 -4.10
N TRP A 139 6.23 10.73 -3.64
CA TRP A 139 5.52 11.92 -4.09
C TRP A 139 5.76 12.21 -5.58
N ALA A 140 7.00 12.06 -6.06
CA ALA A 140 7.30 12.19 -7.49
C ALA A 140 6.52 11.16 -8.32
N ALA A 141 6.49 9.90 -7.90
CA ALA A 141 5.69 8.85 -8.54
C ALA A 141 4.20 9.21 -8.59
N GLU A 142 3.64 9.67 -7.45
CA GLU A 142 2.27 10.14 -7.35
C GLU A 142 1.99 11.30 -8.31
N SER A 143 2.89 12.29 -8.34
CA SER A 143 2.77 13.47 -9.22
C SER A 143 2.75 13.09 -10.71
N TYR A 144 3.51 12.09 -11.13
CA TYR A 144 3.47 11.59 -12.51
C TYR A 144 2.16 10.89 -12.85
N VAL A 145 1.60 10.11 -11.93
CA VAL A 145 0.32 9.43 -12.16
C VAL A 145 -0.83 10.42 -12.22
N VAL A 146 -0.87 11.36 -11.27
CA VAL A 146 -1.90 12.39 -11.16
C VAL A 146 -1.79 13.43 -12.26
N GLY A 147 -0.57 13.83 -12.62
CA GLY A 147 -0.30 14.84 -13.63
C GLY A 147 -0.56 14.41 -15.08
N ALA A 148 -0.70 13.10 -15.34
CA ALA A 148 -1.02 12.58 -16.67
C ALA A 148 -2.52 12.69 -17.06
N SER A 149 -3.30 13.44 -16.33
CA SER A 149 -4.76 13.52 -16.34
C SER A 149 -5.44 13.79 -17.68
N GLU A 150 -4.78 14.51 -18.58
CA GLU A 150 -5.33 14.77 -19.92
C GLU A 150 -5.26 13.54 -20.85
N LEU A 151 -4.41 12.56 -20.49
CA LEU A 151 -4.09 11.40 -21.32
C LEU A 151 -4.60 10.09 -20.73
N ILE A 152 -4.66 9.99 -19.40
CA ILE A 152 -5.03 8.77 -18.68
C ILE A 152 -5.70 9.11 -17.34
N ASP A 153 -6.76 8.40 -16.98
CA ASP A 153 -7.37 8.52 -15.67
C ASP A 153 -6.43 7.91 -14.59
N GLY A 154 -5.71 8.77 -13.88
CA GLY A 154 -4.74 8.38 -12.85
C GLY A 154 -5.23 8.65 -11.43
N VAL A 155 -5.06 7.69 -10.52
CA VAL A 155 -5.28 7.87 -9.08
C VAL A 155 -4.12 7.28 -8.28
N SER A 156 -3.71 7.99 -7.24
CA SER A 156 -2.76 7.49 -6.25
C SER A 156 -3.44 7.27 -4.91
N ILE A 157 -3.36 6.06 -4.37
CA ILE A 157 -3.90 5.72 -3.05
C ILE A 157 -2.76 5.85 -2.02
N ARG A 158 -2.85 6.83 -1.13
CA ARG A 158 -1.94 6.97 0.02
C ARG A 158 -2.38 5.99 1.11
N SER A 159 -1.71 4.85 1.14
CA SER A 159 -2.01 3.79 2.09
C SER A 159 -1.20 3.96 3.38
N PRO A 160 -1.82 3.78 4.56
CA PRO A 160 -1.11 3.63 5.82
C PRO A 160 -0.45 2.25 5.92
N ALA A 161 -0.16 1.80 7.14
CA ALA A 161 0.28 0.43 7.39
C ALA A 161 -0.72 -0.57 6.81
N ILE A 162 -0.22 -1.53 6.00
CA ILE A 162 -1.05 -2.60 5.45
C ILE A 162 -0.89 -3.83 6.32
N ALA A 163 -1.99 -4.31 6.90
CA ALA A 163 -2.06 -5.54 7.67
C ALA A 163 -2.34 -6.75 6.75
N GLY A 164 -1.74 -7.87 7.07
CA GLY A 164 -1.87 -9.16 6.37
C GLY A 164 -0.68 -10.06 6.74
N ALA A 165 -0.83 -11.36 6.61
CA ALA A 165 0.15 -12.34 7.11
C ALA A 165 1.59 -12.13 6.62
N LYS A 166 1.77 -11.57 5.43
CA LYS A 166 3.08 -11.34 4.81
C LYS A 166 3.59 -9.90 4.93
N HIS A 167 2.82 -9.00 5.55
CA HIS A 167 3.19 -7.59 5.74
C HIS A 167 3.98 -7.40 7.04
N VAL A 168 5.31 -7.37 6.95
CA VAL A 168 6.21 -7.38 8.11
C VAL A 168 6.96 -6.06 8.36
N ARG A 169 6.73 -5.03 7.54
CA ARG A 169 7.59 -3.83 7.55
C ARG A 169 7.08 -2.67 8.40
N HIS A 170 5.79 -2.59 8.68
CA HIS A 170 5.23 -1.51 9.48
C HIS A 170 5.49 -1.71 10.98
N PHE A 171 5.37 -0.65 11.78
CA PHE A 171 5.79 -0.69 13.18
C PHE A 171 5.01 -1.73 14.02
N LEU A 172 3.69 -1.85 13.82
CA LEU A 172 2.89 -2.88 14.52
C LEU A 172 3.35 -4.31 14.19
N ALA A 173 3.75 -4.57 12.93
CA ALA A 173 4.28 -5.88 12.56
C ALA A 173 5.63 -6.15 13.22
N ARG A 174 6.51 -5.16 13.31
CA ARG A 174 7.77 -5.29 14.05
C ARG A 174 7.56 -5.49 15.55
N THR A 175 6.58 -4.77 16.12
CA THR A 175 6.17 -4.95 17.52
C THR A 175 5.65 -6.35 17.78
N LEU A 176 4.74 -6.85 16.94
CA LEU A 176 4.23 -8.21 16.99
C LEU A 176 5.34 -9.25 16.89
N GLN A 177 6.29 -9.06 15.95
CA GLN A 177 7.41 -9.98 15.78
C GLN A 177 8.31 -10.04 17.02
N LYS A 178 8.58 -8.91 17.67
CA LYS A 178 9.32 -8.88 18.95
C LYS A 178 8.60 -9.67 20.04
N MET A 179 7.28 -9.51 20.15
CA MET A 179 6.47 -10.27 21.10
C MET A 179 6.53 -11.77 20.83
N LEU A 180 6.40 -12.18 19.55
CA LEU A 180 6.50 -13.58 19.13
C LEU A 180 7.89 -14.19 19.36
N ASN A 181 8.93 -13.39 19.22
CA ASN A 181 10.32 -13.83 19.50
C ASN A 181 10.59 -13.96 21.00
N GLY A 182 9.70 -13.49 21.88
CA GLY A 182 9.91 -13.47 23.32
C GLY A 182 10.92 -12.41 23.77
N ASP A 183 11.03 -11.29 23.06
CA ASP A 183 11.90 -10.17 23.46
C ASP A 183 11.51 -9.74 24.88
N PRO A 184 12.47 -9.55 25.81
CA PRO A 184 12.14 -9.26 27.20
C PRO A 184 11.47 -7.89 27.40
N ILE A 185 11.76 -6.94 26.50
CA ILE A 185 11.19 -5.58 26.51
C ILE A 185 10.70 -5.23 25.13
N VAL A 186 9.44 -4.78 25.04
CA VAL A 186 8.85 -4.22 23.83
C VAL A 186 8.54 -2.75 24.08
N GLU A 187 9.20 -1.88 23.32
CA GLU A 187 9.03 -0.45 23.40
C GLU A 187 8.01 0.05 22.38
N ALA A 188 7.07 0.90 22.82
CA ALA A 188 6.12 1.64 21.99
C ALA A 188 6.10 3.11 22.40
N SER A 189 5.51 3.96 21.57
CA SER A 189 5.41 5.40 21.86
C SER A 189 3.99 5.90 21.61
N ASN A 190 3.69 7.15 22.06
CA ASN A 190 2.39 7.78 21.83
C ASN A 190 1.20 6.96 22.40
N LYS A 191 1.33 6.50 23.62
CA LYS A 191 0.39 5.65 24.35
C LYS A 191 -1.10 6.02 24.17
N ASP A 192 -1.42 7.29 24.32
CA ASP A 192 -2.79 7.81 24.32
C ASP A 192 -3.31 8.21 22.94
N PHE A 193 -2.54 7.96 21.91
CA PHE A 193 -2.91 8.31 20.55
C PHE A 193 -4.04 7.43 20.01
N TYR A 194 -5.06 8.06 19.43
CA TYR A 194 -6.13 7.39 18.71
C TYR A 194 -5.69 7.07 17.28
N PHE A 195 -5.44 5.81 17.03
CA PHE A 195 -4.82 5.26 15.83
C PHE A 195 -5.85 4.64 14.89
N ASN A 196 -5.86 5.10 13.64
CA ASN A 196 -6.62 4.49 12.53
C ASN A 196 -5.74 4.29 11.29
N ASN A 197 -4.41 4.37 11.46
CA ASN A 197 -3.42 4.40 10.38
C ASN A 197 -3.05 2.97 9.96
N ILE A 198 -4.05 2.13 9.75
CA ILE A 198 -3.89 0.74 9.33
C ILE A 198 -5.05 0.37 8.38
N VAL A 199 -4.78 -0.53 7.44
CA VAL A 199 -5.79 -1.10 6.54
C VAL A 199 -5.45 -2.57 6.28
N HIS A 200 -6.46 -3.45 6.22
CA HIS A 200 -6.23 -4.84 5.84
C HIS A 200 -6.02 -4.97 4.32
N GLU A 201 -5.10 -5.86 3.88
CA GLU A 201 -4.81 -6.05 2.44
C GLU A 201 -6.06 -6.41 1.63
N ASN A 202 -7.02 -7.15 2.21
CA ASN A 202 -8.27 -7.49 1.55
C ASN A 202 -9.18 -6.28 1.34
N VAL A 203 -9.24 -5.36 2.31
CA VAL A 203 -10.00 -4.10 2.19
C VAL A 203 -9.40 -3.23 1.09
N LEU A 204 -8.07 -3.11 1.06
CA LEU A 204 -7.37 -2.32 0.06
C LEU A 204 -7.50 -2.95 -1.34
N SER A 205 -7.37 -4.27 -1.48
CA SER A 205 -7.55 -4.95 -2.78
C SER A 205 -8.99 -4.86 -3.30
N ASN A 206 -9.99 -4.90 -2.40
CA ASN A 206 -11.40 -4.65 -2.76
C ASN A 206 -11.59 -3.21 -3.28
N PHE A 207 -10.99 -2.22 -2.63
CA PHE A 207 -11.06 -0.83 -3.08
C PHE A 207 -10.42 -0.65 -4.46
N ILE A 208 -9.23 -1.22 -4.68
CA ILE A 208 -8.57 -1.21 -6.00
C ILE A 208 -9.48 -1.83 -7.07
N PHE A 209 -10.10 -2.98 -6.78
CA PHE A 209 -11.05 -3.62 -7.69
C PHE A 209 -12.26 -2.72 -8.00
N LYS A 210 -12.85 -2.08 -6.98
CA LYS A 210 -13.97 -1.14 -7.18
C LYS A 210 -13.57 0.04 -8.07
N LEU A 211 -12.40 0.63 -7.85
CA LEU A 211 -11.88 1.70 -8.69
C LEU A 211 -11.68 1.27 -10.15
N LEU A 212 -11.39 0.00 -10.42
CA LEU A 212 -11.29 -0.50 -11.79
C LEU A 212 -12.65 -0.66 -12.48
N SER A 213 -13.70 -0.94 -11.72
CA SER A 213 -15.02 -1.37 -12.23
C SER A 213 -16.03 -0.24 -12.34
N GLN A 214 -15.91 0.81 -11.53
CA GLN A 214 -16.93 1.85 -11.43
C GLN A 214 -16.75 2.96 -12.50
N SER A 215 -17.86 3.63 -12.84
CA SER A 215 -17.88 4.77 -13.76
C SER A 215 -17.28 6.02 -13.13
N GLU A 216 -17.58 6.25 -11.85
CA GLU A 216 -17.01 7.37 -11.09
C GLU A 216 -15.63 7.01 -10.58
N PHE A 217 -14.64 7.75 -11.02
CA PHE A 217 -13.24 7.52 -10.74
C PHE A 217 -12.59 8.82 -10.23
N PRO A 218 -11.75 8.75 -9.18
CA PRO A 218 -11.06 9.93 -8.66
C PRO A 218 -9.95 10.36 -9.64
N LYS A 219 -10.35 11.05 -10.70
CA LYS A 219 -9.43 11.47 -11.76
C LYS A 219 -8.41 12.45 -11.23
N SER A 220 -7.13 12.15 -11.52
CA SER A 220 -6.04 13.12 -11.34
C SER A 220 -5.88 13.61 -9.91
N GLN A 221 -6.06 12.73 -8.96
CA GLN A 221 -5.87 13.08 -7.55
C GLN A 221 -5.27 11.94 -6.73
N ALA A 222 -4.75 12.29 -5.57
CA ALA A 222 -4.50 11.34 -4.52
C ALA A 222 -5.78 11.14 -3.69
N VAL A 223 -5.95 9.94 -3.16
CA VAL A 223 -6.94 9.61 -2.13
C VAL A 223 -6.23 8.93 -0.97
N VAL A 224 -6.76 9.05 0.24
CA VAL A 224 -6.18 8.44 1.41
C VAL A 224 -7.13 7.39 1.99
N VAL A 225 -6.60 6.31 2.57
CA VAL A 225 -7.38 5.23 3.17
C VAL A 225 -6.97 5.00 4.63
N GLY A 226 -7.85 4.43 5.44
CA GLY A 226 -7.62 4.12 6.85
C GLY A 226 -8.76 3.29 7.41
N SER A 227 -8.67 2.93 8.70
CA SER A 227 -9.75 2.20 9.39
C SER A 227 -10.70 3.16 10.09
N ILE A 228 -11.96 2.74 10.27
CA ILE A 228 -12.93 3.42 11.15
C ILE A 228 -12.71 3.00 12.62
N GLU A 229 -13.39 3.68 13.53
CA GLU A 229 -13.31 3.44 14.98
C GLU A 229 -11.87 3.41 15.49
N PRO A 230 -11.20 4.58 15.53
CA PRO A 230 -9.83 4.67 16.01
C PRO A 230 -9.69 4.09 17.42
N MET A 231 -8.66 3.28 17.66
CA MET A 231 -8.32 2.74 18.97
C MET A 231 -7.12 3.47 19.56
N ARG A 232 -7.04 3.56 20.90
CA ARG A 232 -5.81 4.02 21.56
C ARG A 232 -4.67 3.04 21.24
N LEU A 233 -3.50 3.59 20.96
CA LEU A 233 -2.35 2.75 20.63
C LEU A 233 -2.00 1.76 21.75
N GLU A 234 -2.20 2.19 23.01
CA GLU A 234 -2.07 1.29 24.17
C GLU A 234 -2.98 0.05 24.06
N GLU A 235 -4.23 0.23 23.64
CA GLU A 235 -5.20 -0.87 23.50
C GLU A 235 -4.79 -1.82 22.38
N ILE A 236 -4.28 -1.27 21.26
CA ILE A 236 -3.74 -2.06 20.15
C ILE A 236 -2.56 -2.91 20.61
N ILE A 237 -1.59 -2.30 21.30
CA ILE A 237 -0.39 -3.01 21.78
C ILE A 237 -0.77 -4.07 22.82
N LYS A 238 -1.70 -3.78 23.74
CA LYS A 238 -2.22 -4.76 24.70
C LYS A 238 -2.95 -5.92 24.00
N TYR A 239 -3.74 -5.64 22.96
CA TYR A 239 -4.36 -6.69 22.15
C TYR A 239 -3.29 -7.61 21.53
N LEU A 240 -2.25 -7.04 20.90
CA LEU A 240 -1.15 -7.83 20.32
C LEU A 240 -0.43 -8.65 21.39
N ALA A 241 -0.18 -8.08 22.57
CA ALA A 241 0.44 -8.82 23.69
C ALA A 241 -0.44 -9.99 24.16
N THR A 242 -1.75 -9.80 24.20
CA THR A 242 -2.71 -10.85 24.59
C THR A 242 -2.69 -12.02 23.60
N VAL A 243 -2.84 -11.74 22.30
CA VAL A 243 -2.90 -12.81 21.27
C VAL A 243 -1.57 -13.55 21.09
N THR A 244 -0.44 -12.89 21.36
CA THR A 244 0.89 -13.50 21.34
C THR A 244 1.27 -14.20 22.64
N LYS A 245 0.43 -14.06 23.71
CA LYS A 245 0.75 -14.52 25.07
C LYS A 245 2.08 -13.94 25.58
N PHE A 246 2.37 -12.71 25.21
CA PHE A 246 3.61 -12.03 25.55
C PHE A 246 3.79 -11.90 27.07
N GLN A 247 4.95 -12.28 27.59
CA GLN A 247 5.27 -12.28 29.02
C GLN A 247 6.31 -11.22 29.40
N GLY A 248 6.83 -10.48 28.40
CA GLY A 248 7.82 -9.44 28.64
C GLY A 248 7.22 -8.13 29.13
N GLU A 249 8.04 -7.11 29.27
CA GLU A 249 7.66 -5.79 29.71
C GLU A 249 7.25 -4.89 28.53
N LEU A 250 6.16 -4.13 28.66
CA LEU A 250 5.76 -3.08 27.72
C LEU A 250 6.25 -1.73 28.25
N VAL A 251 7.18 -1.11 27.52
CA VAL A 251 7.74 0.20 27.88
C VAL A 251 7.22 1.29 26.94
N TRP A 252 6.81 2.41 27.50
CA TRP A 252 6.28 3.53 26.76
C TRP A 252 7.28 4.68 26.70
N ALA A 253 7.75 4.98 25.49
CA ALA A 253 8.68 6.09 25.25
C ALA A 253 7.93 7.34 24.74
N ASN A 254 8.52 8.49 24.96
CA ASN A 254 8.08 9.73 24.33
C ASN A 254 8.53 9.76 22.86
N SER A 255 7.62 10.08 21.93
CA SER A 255 7.97 10.23 20.51
C SER A 255 8.17 11.70 20.16
N SER A 256 9.13 11.95 19.29
CA SER A 256 9.37 13.27 18.68
C SER A 256 8.38 13.59 17.54
N THR A 257 7.71 12.57 17.00
CA THR A 257 6.66 12.73 15.98
C THR A 257 5.30 12.79 16.65
N GLY A 258 4.57 13.88 16.41
CA GLY A 258 3.20 14.02 16.90
C GLY A 258 2.28 12.93 16.34
N PRO A 259 1.27 12.50 17.10
CA PRO A 259 0.27 11.58 16.65
C PRO A 259 -0.64 12.24 15.59
N PHE A 260 -1.10 11.46 14.63
CA PHE A 260 -2.07 11.93 13.64
C PHE A 260 -3.08 10.83 13.29
N SER A 261 -4.33 11.23 13.05
CA SER A 261 -5.36 10.37 12.47
C SER A 261 -5.54 10.65 10.98
N ILE A 262 -6.09 9.68 10.24
CA ILE A 262 -6.39 9.81 8.82
C ILE A 262 -7.86 10.17 8.62
N ASP A 263 -8.12 11.22 7.86
CA ASP A 263 -9.42 11.56 7.32
C ASP A 263 -9.50 11.07 5.87
N PHE A 264 -10.21 10.00 5.66
CA PHE A 264 -10.39 9.36 4.37
C PHE A 264 -11.81 9.56 3.79
N SER A 265 -12.48 10.63 4.20
CA SER A 265 -13.88 10.90 3.80
C SER A 265 -14.06 10.95 2.28
N SER A 266 -13.08 11.47 1.55
CA SER A 266 -13.11 11.50 0.08
C SER A 266 -13.09 10.11 -0.54
N SER A 267 -12.38 9.15 0.04
CA SER A 267 -12.30 7.78 -0.49
C SER A 267 -13.63 7.04 -0.41
N LEU A 268 -14.49 7.39 0.57
CA LEU A 268 -15.82 6.79 0.71
C LEU A 268 -16.70 7.10 -0.51
N THR A 269 -16.55 8.28 -1.10
CA THR A 269 -17.32 8.68 -2.30
C THR A 269 -16.95 7.84 -3.54
N TYR A 270 -15.77 7.21 -3.51
CA TYR A 270 -15.28 6.32 -4.55
C TYR A 270 -15.39 4.84 -4.18
N GLY A 271 -16.28 4.50 -3.24
CA GLY A 271 -16.58 3.12 -2.89
C GLY A 271 -15.55 2.45 -1.95
N TYR A 272 -14.73 3.23 -1.25
CA TYR A 272 -13.92 2.67 -0.17
C TYR A 272 -14.84 2.20 0.97
N GLU A 273 -14.71 0.95 1.40
CA GLU A 273 -15.47 0.33 2.48
C GLU A 273 -14.50 -0.04 3.61
N PRO A 274 -14.23 0.89 4.54
CA PRO A 274 -13.35 0.62 5.66
C PRO A 274 -13.99 -0.34 6.66
N ILE A 275 -13.14 -1.08 7.36
CA ILE A 275 -13.50 -1.83 8.57
C ILE A 275 -12.88 -1.15 9.80
N THR A 276 -13.31 -1.56 10.98
CA THR A 276 -12.79 -1.01 12.25
C THR A 276 -11.32 -1.40 12.45
N VAL A 277 -10.60 -0.64 13.29
CA VAL A 277 -9.23 -1.00 13.68
C VAL A 277 -9.19 -2.39 14.31
N ILE A 278 -10.14 -2.71 15.21
CA ILE A 278 -10.16 -4.03 15.87
C ILE A 278 -10.45 -5.18 14.91
N GLU A 279 -11.33 -4.98 13.91
CA GLU A 279 -11.57 -5.99 12.86
C GLU A 279 -10.31 -6.21 12.01
N THR A 280 -9.61 -5.12 11.65
CA THR A 280 -8.32 -5.20 10.94
C THR A 280 -7.30 -6.03 11.71
N LEU A 281 -7.18 -5.81 13.03
CA LEU A 281 -6.27 -6.57 13.90
C LEU A 281 -6.69 -8.04 14.00
N LYS A 282 -7.96 -8.33 14.19
CA LYS A 282 -8.49 -9.70 14.26
C LYS A 282 -8.23 -10.48 12.98
N LEU A 283 -8.51 -9.89 11.80
CA LEU A 283 -8.22 -10.52 10.52
C LEU A 283 -6.73 -10.84 10.39
N TRP A 284 -5.88 -9.86 10.70
CA TRP A 284 -4.44 -10.01 10.60
C TRP A 284 -3.90 -11.11 11.55
N THR A 285 -4.29 -11.10 12.84
CA THR A 285 -3.82 -12.10 13.80
C THR A 285 -4.36 -13.50 13.51
N LYS A 286 -5.58 -13.61 12.97
CA LYS A 286 -6.14 -14.87 12.49
C LYS A 286 -5.34 -15.47 11.33
N GLU A 287 -4.95 -14.65 10.35
CA GLU A 287 -4.10 -15.09 9.23
C GLU A 287 -2.72 -15.58 9.69
N LEU A 288 -2.25 -15.11 10.84
CA LEU A 288 -1.02 -15.55 11.49
C LEU A 288 -1.19 -16.79 12.40
N GLY A 289 -2.43 -17.28 12.54
CA GLY A 289 -2.73 -18.41 13.43
C GLY A 289 -2.66 -18.05 14.92
N LEU A 290 -2.81 -16.77 15.27
CA LEU A 290 -2.73 -16.26 16.65
C LEU A 290 -4.09 -16.13 17.33
N ASP A 291 -5.18 -16.36 16.61
CA ASP A 291 -6.54 -16.39 17.19
C ASP A 291 -6.69 -17.63 18.06
N ASN A 292 -6.68 -17.41 19.37
CA ASN A 292 -7.27 -18.36 20.30
C ASN A 292 -8.77 -18.01 20.38
N SER A 293 -9.60 -18.71 19.60
CA SER A 293 -11.06 -18.78 19.81
C SER A 293 -11.40 -19.20 21.22
#